data_4700a0207da64bc5d4a3a99a23026f79
#
_entry.id   4700a0207da64bc5d4a3a99a23026f79
#
_cell.length_a   1.000
_cell.length_b   1.000
_cell.length_c   1.000
_cell.angle_alpha   90.00
_cell.angle_beta   90.00
_cell.angle_gamma   90.00
#
_symmetry.space_group_name_H-M   'P 1'
#
loop_
_entity.id
_entity.type
_entity.pdbx_description
1 polymer ?
#
loop_
_entity_poly.entity_id
_entity_poly.type
_entity_poly.pdbx_seq_one_letter_code
_entity_poly.pdbx_strand_id
1 'polypeptide(L)'
;MDEFFKDKDIEYKIFVANQVYPNSVSGFNRGISKNVAFDVARKEGFDYFCFHDIDMLPEDDTCDYSYPDKVEHLAVHVKQFDYGLKYQEYFGGCILFTKEHYEEINGYSNGYWNWGMEDDDILYRVKQKGFAQETFMNHESDEDRSFIRLNGLTDYIKINPTDSIRELTSQSFTFAVMVRAEDRFDIPKYLIGDVDNRKFIHQYILGRPSFQMGMGWDNSDAYSFGLFNQKNNHSYMWIKRPPDVWTHLMVTVDVDNNEIRFYLNGEESDSRFGHGSQSPLPFESPLKKYGGNPFYIGVGDPRQEDEIYFAGDIGQVVMWDRALIDEEIKTYYSTDYPTPIDTKLYYDFSRVENDIVFDNSGFDNHGVIKGGYIENEIIETISNTTLPFRNRPGRFFSQEHKRNDMVGGRWVHQKDTSINERRFVEEVQGGIINTDEDGLSDLNYSVTNREYLFDTKHEIIDFRCE
;
A
#
# COMPACT_ATOMS: atom_id res chain seq x y z
N MET A 1 1.77 -10.95 29.80
CA MET A 1 2.56 -11.98 29.06
C MET A 1 2.53 -13.33 29.77
N ASP A 2 2.85 -13.44 31.08
CA ASP A 2 2.87 -14.75 31.76
C ASP A 2 1.55 -15.53 31.68
N GLU A 3 0.42 -14.84 31.86
CA GLU A 3 -0.90 -15.49 31.70
C GLU A 3 -1.12 -15.98 30.26
N PHE A 4 -0.65 -15.24 29.29
CA PHE A 4 -0.75 -15.60 27.89
C PHE A 4 0.11 -16.83 27.52
N PHE A 5 1.32 -16.95 28.10
CA PHE A 5 2.23 -18.06 27.82
C PHE A 5 2.04 -19.27 28.73
N LYS A 6 1.16 -19.19 29.76
CA LYS A 6 1.03 -20.19 30.81
C LYS A 6 0.80 -21.62 30.30
N ASP A 7 -0.03 -21.76 29.28
CA ASP A 7 -0.43 -23.06 28.72
C ASP A 7 0.18 -23.32 27.33
N LYS A 8 1.18 -22.53 26.92
CA LYS A 8 1.85 -22.66 25.62
C LYS A 8 3.19 -23.40 25.81
N ASP A 9 3.50 -24.30 24.89
CA ASP A 9 4.76 -25.04 24.86
C ASP A 9 5.89 -24.19 24.26
N ILE A 10 6.19 -23.07 24.92
CA ILE A 10 7.22 -22.11 24.52
C ILE A 10 8.09 -21.77 25.72
N GLU A 11 9.38 -22.03 25.63
CA GLU A 11 10.35 -21.50 26.61
C GLU A 11 10.66 -20.04 26.25
N TYR A 12 10.44 -19.14 27.18
CA TYR A 12 10.62 -17.71 26.94
C TYR A 12 11.30 -17.00 28.10
N LYS A 13 11.95 -15.88 27.77
CA LYS A 13 12.44 -14.89 28.73
C LYS A 13 12.18 -13.48 28.15
N ILE A 14 11.74 -12.56 29.00
CA ILE A 14 11.47 -11.18 28.65
C ILE A 14 12.64 -10.30 29.11
N PHE A 15 13.26 -9.61 28.17
CA PHE A 15 14.31 -8.64 28.40
C PHE A 15 13.75 -7.22 28.19
N VAL A 16 13.83 -6.38 29.20
CA VAL A 16 13.44 -4.97 29.12
C VAL A 16 14.71 -4.11 29.09
N ALA A 17 15.06 -3.63 27.91
CA ALA A 17 16.20 -2.73 27.77
C ALA A 17 15.80 -1.31 28.19
N ASN A 18 16.42 -0.81 29.25
CA ASN A 18 16.17 0.49 29.84
C ASN A 18 17.37 1.43 29.58
N GLN A 19 17.20 2.39 28.70
CA GLN A 19 18.21 3.38 28.37
C GLN A 19 18.38 4.38 29.51
N VAL A 20 19.51 4.32 30.19
CA VAL A 20 19.83 5.24 31.30
C VAL A 20 20.55 6.47 30.75
N TYR A 21 20.00 7.64 30.99
CA TYR A 21 20.59 8.88 30.52
C TYR A 21 21.67 9.39 31.48
N PRO A 22 22.88 9.71 31.00
CA PRO A 22 23.72 10.67 31.71
C PRO A 22 23.01 12.04 31.66
N ASN A 23 23.11 12.82 32.74
CA ASN A 23 22.37 14.07 33.04
C ASN A 23 22.29 15.16 31.94
N SER A 24 22.74 14.92 30.72
CA SER A 24 22.87 15.93 29.66
C SER A 24 22.36 15.50 28.28
N VAL A 25 21.97 14.25 28.03
CA VAL A 25 21.51 13.80 26.72
C VAL A 25 20.00 13.60 26.76
N SER A 26 19.32 14.36 25.93
CA SER A 26 17.86 14.28 25.78
C SER A 26 17.54 13.50 24.50
N GLY A 27 17.08 12.27 24.63
CA GLY A 27 16.57 11.49 23.51
C GLY A 27 16.56 10.01 23.79
N PHE A 28 15.46 9.35 23.44
CA PHE A 28 15.34 7.90 23.46
C PHE A 28 15.71 7.34 22.10
N ASN A 29 16.49 6.26 22.09
CA ASN A 29 16.81 5.54 20.87
C ASN A 29 16.27 4.10 20.95
N ARG A 30 15.15 3.89 20.28
CA ARG A 30 14.43 2.61 20.29
C ARG A 30 15.22 1.52 19.57
N GLY A 31 15.90 1.86 18.46
CA GLY A 31 16.75 0.93 17.72
C GLY A 31 17.91 0.41 18.59
N ILE A 32 18.67 1.30 19.24
CA ILE A 32 19.74 0.88 20.16
C ILE A 32 19.18 0.02 21.29
N SER A 33 18.05 0.40 21.87
CA SER A 33 17.43 -0.38 22.96
C SER A 33 17.13 -1.83 22.54
N LYS A 34 16.55 -2.01 21.34
CA LYS A 34 16.27 -3.32 20.77
C LYS A 34 17.55 -4.08 20.45
N ASN A 35 18.56 -3.44 19.87
CA ASN A 35 19.88 -4.05 19.58
C ASN A 35 20.59 -4.51 20.86
N VAL A 36 20.56 -3.71 21.93
CA VAL A 36 21.15 -4.08 23.24
C VAL A 36 20.43 -5.27 23.84
N ALA A 37 19.10 -5.28 23.84
CA ALA A 37 18.31 -6.41 24.34
C ALA A 37 18.68 -7.70 23.56
N PHE A 38 18.77 -7.62 22.24
CA PHE A 38 19.19 -8.73 21.40
C PHE A 38 20.61 -9.21 21.74
N ASP A 39 21.59 -8.27 21.80
CA ASP A 39 23.00 -8.64 22.06
C ASP A 39 23.20 -9.30 23.42
N VAL A 40 22.40 -8.94 24.42
CA VAL A 40 22.41 -9.61 25.72
C VAL A 40 21.73 -10.98 25.62
N ALA A 41 20.53 -11.04 25.04
CA ALA A 41 19.73 -12.26 24.99
C ALA A 41 20.36 -13.37 24.13
N ARG A 42 20.97 -13.04 22.97
CA ARG A 42 21.65 -14.02 22.12
C ARG A 42 22.80 -14.76 22.82
N LYS A 43 23.43 -14.14 23.82
CA LYS A 43 24.50 -14.74 24.62
C LYS A 43 23.97 -15.75 25.62
N GLU A 44 22.68 -15.81 25.89
CA GLU A 44 22.02 -16.76 26.78
C GLU A 44 21.51 -18.00 26.02
N GLY A 45 21.68 -18.07 24.69
CA GLY A 45 21.42 -19.25 23.89
C GLY A 45 20.04 -19.33 23.27
N PHE A 46 19.30 -18.23 23.25
CA PHE A 46 18.01 -18.12 22.51
C PHE A 46 18.27 -18.09 20.99
N ASP A 47 17.42 -18.75 20.23
CA ASP A 47 17.54 -18.95 18.79
C ASP A 47 16.56 -18.10 17.96
N TYR A 48 15.53 -17.54 18.59
CA TYR A 48 14.66 -16.53 17.97
C TYR A 48 14.23 -15.46 18.97
N PHE A 49 13.81 -14.31 18.46
CA PHE A 49 13.58 -13.09 19.22
C PHE A 49 12.31 -12.40 18.78
N CYS A 50 11.53 -11.98 19.76
CA CYS A 50 10.37 -11.13 19.56
C CYS A 50 10.66 -9.70 20.00
N PHE A 51 10.71 -8.76 19.07
CA PHE A 51 10.82 -7.33 19.37
C PHE A 51 9.43 -6.76 19.61
N HIS A 52 9.12 -6.55 20.86
CA HIS A 52 7.78 -6.24 21.33
C HIS A 52 7.72 -4.84 21.94
N ASP A 53 6.74 -4.04 21.55
CA ASP A 53 6.49 -2.78 22.20
C ASP A 53 5.79 -3.01 23.55
N ILE A 54 6.24 -2.29 24.57
CA ILE A 54 5.82 -2.52 25.96
C ILE A 54 4.32 -2.28 26.19
N ASP A 55 3.70 -1.50 25.34
CA ASP A 55 2.27 -1.16 25.37
C ASP A 55 1.38 -2.09 24.55
N MET A 56 1.96 -3.02 23.81
CA MET A 56 1.22 -4.03 23.04
C MET A 56 0.93 -5.25 23.90
N LEU A 57 -0.31 -5.69 23.96
CA LEU A 57 -0.73 -6.90 24.68
C LEU A 57 -1.46 -7.84 23.70
N PRO A 58 -1.08 -9.12 23.62
CA PRO A 58 -1.84 -10.09 22.83
C PRO A 58 -3.24 -10.28 23.43
N GLU A 59 -4.28 -10.26 22.59
CA GLU A 59 -5.67 -10.39 23.03
C GLU A 59 -6.15 -11.84 23.05
N ASP A 60 -5.64 -12.65 22.13
CA ASP A 60 -6.09 -14.03 21.96
C ASP A 60 -5.01 -14.93 21.31
N ASP A 61 -5.34 -16.19 21.07
CA ASP A 61 -4.45 -17.20 20.56
C ASP A 61 -4.07 -17.02 19.07
N THR A 62 -4.59 -16.02 18.38
CA THR A 62 -4.12 -15.64 17.03
C THR A 62 -2.71 -15.08 17.08
N CYS A 63 -2.25 -14.60 18.24
CA CYS A 63 -0.88 -14.15 18.45
C CYS A 63 0.06 -15.36 18.62
N ASP A 64 0.58 -15.85 17.50
CA ASP A 64 1.47 -17.02 17.44
C ASP A 64 2.94 -16.63 17.60
N TYR A 65 3.49 -16.83 18.80
CA TYR A 65 4.90 -16.58 19.15
C TYR A 65 5.80 -17.79 18.95
N SER A 66 5.37 -18.84 18.29
CA SER A 66 6.22 -20.00 18.02
C SER A 66 7.41 -19.64 17.11
N TYR A 67 8.39 -20.53 17.03
CA TYR A 67 9.60 -20.32 16.20
C TYR A 67 9.23 -19.90 14.77
N PRO A 68 9.79 -18.78 14.26
CA PRO A 68 9.47 -18.31 12.91
C PRO A 68 10.45 -18.92 11.89
N ASP A 69 9.91 -19.53 10.82
CA ASP A 69 10.75 -19.98 9.70
C ASP A 69 11.33 -18.81 8.87
N LYS A 70 10.73 -17.63 9.00
CA LYS A 70 11.09 -16.36 8.36
C LYS A 70 10.73 -15.21 9.28
N VAL A 71 11.07 -14.00 8.86
CA VAL A 71 10.69 -12.80 9.60
C VAL A 71 9.15 -12.69 9.62
N GLU A 72 8.56 -12.45 10.79
CA GLU A 72 7.11 -12.36 10.96
C GLU A 72 6.69 -11.08 11.70
N HIS A 73 5.78 -10.32 11.13
CA HIS A 73 5.15 -9.18 11.75
C HIS A 73 3.81 -9.60 12.37
N LEU A 74 3.76 -9.70 13.69
CA LEU A 74 2.57 -10.17 14.40
C LEU A 74 1.55 -9.07 14.67
N ALA A 75 1.98 -7.82 14.93
CA ALA A 75 1.08 -6.72 15.31
C ALA A 75 0.32 -6.13 14.10
N VAL A 76 -0.47 -6.98 13.45
CA VAL A 76 -1.26 -6.62 12.25
C VAL A 76 -2.63 -6.07 12.64
N HIS A 77 -3.33 -6.71 13.56
CA HIS A 77 -4.66 -6.32 14.02
C HIS A 77 -4.61 -5.64 15.38
N VAL A 78 -4.35 -4.34 15.37
CA VAL A 78 -4.19 -3.56 16.62
C VAL A 78 -5.46 -2.77 16.90
N LYS A 79 -6.00 -2.90 18.11
CA LYS A 79 -7.26 -2.28 18.51
C LYS A 79 -7.30 -0.77 18.33
N GLN A 80 -6.21 -0.06 18.60
CA GLN A 80 -6.16 1.40 18.40
C GLN A 80 -6.26 1.82 16.92
N PHE A 81 -6.14 0.88 16.00
CA PHE A 81 -6.33 1.07 14.55
C PHE A 81 -7.57 0.31 14.04
N ASP A 82 -8.58 0.11 14.91
CA ASP A 82 -9.80 -0.65 14.63
C ASP A 82 -9.51 -2.06 14.05
N TYR A 83 -8.45 -2.71 14.57
CA TYR A 83 -7.96 -4.00 14.11
C TYR A 83 -7.51 -4.03 12.64
N GLY A 84 -7.20 -2.85 12.08
CA GLY A 84 -6.53 -2.73 10.80
C GLY A 84 -5.03 -2.48 10.92
N LEU A 85 -4.35 -2.44 9.79
CA LEU A 85 -2.98 -1.94 9.73
C LEU A 85 -2.97 -0.41 9.82
N LYS A 86 -1.97 0.14 10.49
CA LYS A 86 -1.77 1.59 10.54
C LYS A 86 -1.51 2.17 9.15
N TYR A 87 -0.73 1.48 8.33
CA TYR A 87 -0.44 1.71 6.91
C TYR A 87 0.20 0.44 6.32
N GLN A 88 0.18 0.28 5.00
CA GLN A 88 0.57 -0.98 4.34
C GLN A 88 1.96 -1.49 4.74
N GLU A 89 2.93 -0.61 4.81
CA GLU A 89 4.31 -0.96 5.17
C GLU A 89 4.58 -0.84 6.67
N TYR A 90 3.53 -0.73 7.50
CA TYR A 90 3.71 -0.72 8.95
C TYR A 90 4.39 -2.01 9.41
N PHE A 91 5.54 -1.87 10.05
CA PHE A 91 6.37 -2.96 10.51
C PHE A 91 6.86 -2.68 11.94
N GLY A 92 5.91 -2.37 12.83
CA GLY A 92 6.17 -2.03 14.21
C GLY A 92 5.38 -2.89 15.19
N GLY A 93 5.46 -2.59 16.45
CA GLY A 93 4.68 -3.18 17.53
C GLY A 93 5.17 -4.54 18.01
N CYS A 94 5.14 -5.56 17.17
CA CYS A 94 5.56 -6.92 17.53
C CYS A 94 6.08 -7.66 16.30
N ILE A 95 7.37 -8.00 16.30
CA ILE A 95 8.07 -8.62 15.16
C ILE A 95 8.91 -9.78 15.65
N LEU A 96 8.83 -10.93 14.97
CA LEU A 96 9.66 -12.12 15.21
C LEU A 96 10.79 -12.22 14.19
N PHE A 97 11.98 -12.54 14.70
CA PHE A 97 13.17 -12.85 13.92
C PHE A 97 13.85 -14.12 14.46
N THR A 98 14.39 -14.94 13.58
CA THR A 98 15.44 -15.86 14.00
C THR A 98 16.70 -15.05 14.32
N LYS A 99 17.61 -15.64 15.07
CA LYS A 99 18.91 -15.04 15.36
C LYS A 99 19.65 -14.67 14.07
N GLU A 100 19.69 -15.60 13.13
CA GLU A 100 20.38 -15.47 11.85
C GLU A 100 19.80 -14.32 11.02
N HIS A 101 18.47 -14.24 10.90
CA HIS A 101 17.82 -13.17 10.15
C HIS A 101 18.13 -11.79 10.73
N TYR A 102 18.08 -11.65 12.08
CA TYR A 102 18.37 -10.37 12.71
C TYR A 102 19.84 -9.95 12.60
N GLU A 103 20.77 -10.90 12.70
CA GLU A 103 22.20 -10.66 12.49
C GLU A 103 22.50 -10.29 11.03
N GLU A 104 21.85 -10.94 10.05
CA GLU A 104 22.07 -10.69 8.63
C GLU A 104 21.57 -9.32 8.17
N ILE A 105 20.48 -8.82 8.75
CA ILE A 105 20.01 -7.44 8.49
C ILE A 105 20.78 -6.39 9.28
N ASN A 106 21.74 -6.77 10.10
CA ASN A 106 22.50 -5.92 11.03
C ASN A 106 21.62 -5.19 12.08
N GLY A 107 20.46 -5.78 12.44
CA GLY A 107 19.53 -5.24 13.43
C GLY A 107 18.87 -3.92 13.03
N TYR A 108 18.43 -3.16 14.04
CA TYR A 108 17.91 -1.80 13.85
C TYR A 108 19.05 -0.82 13.63
N SER A 109 18.77 0.29 12.93
CA SER A 109 19.69 1.43 12.87
C SER A 109 19.89 2.05 14.26
N ASN A 110 21.14 2.44 14.56
CA ASN A 110 21.49 3.21 15.75
C ASN A 110 21.28 4.71 15.60
N GLY A 111 20.88 5.16 14.40
CA GLY A 111 20.84 6.58 14.04
C GLY A 111 19.50 7.29 14.29
N TYR A 112 18.42 6.57 14.67
CA TYR A 112 17.11 7.18 14.89
C TYR A 112 16.90 7.53 16.35
N TRP A 113 16.85 8.82 16.63
CA TRP A 113 16.62 9.35 17.97
C TRP A 113 15.20 9.91 18.08
N ASN A 114 14.57 9.67 19.24
CA ASN A 114 13.21 10.04 19.58
C ASN A 114 12.16 9.23 18.84
N TRP A 115 11.40 9.79 17.91
CA TRP A 115 10.27 9.11 17.29
C TRP A 115 10.34 9.11 15.76
N GLY A 116 10.10 7.94 15.17
CA GLY A 116 9.81 7.75 13.75
C GLY A 116 10.97 7.21 12.91
N MET A 117 10.62 6.49 11.87
CA MET A 117 11.44 5.89 10.81
C MET A 117 12.27 4.66 11.21
N GLU A 118 12.37 4.30 12.45
CA GLU A 118 13.10 3.08 12.86
C GLU A 118 12.37 1.80 12.41
N ASP A 119 11.03 1.81 12.40
CA ASP A 119 10.21 0.70 11.93
C ASP A 119 10.22 0.60 10.40
N ASP A 120 10.28 1.73 9.70
CA ASP A 120 10.40 1.78 8.23
C ASP A 120 11.80 1.34 7.79
N ASP A 121 12.85 1.75 8.51
CA ASP A 121 14.24 1.34 8.22
C ASP A 121 14.45 -0.17 8.42
N ILE A 122 13.93 -0.76 9.51
CA ILE A 122 14.09 -2.21 9.69
C ILE A 122 13.35 -3.00 8.62
N LEU A 123 12.17 -2.55 8.17
CA LEU A 123 11.49 -3.17 7.04
C LEU A 123 12.32 -3.05 5.75
N TYR A 124 12.90 -1.87 5.49
CA TYR A 124 13.79 -1.67 4.36
C TYR A 124 14.96 -2.67 4.36
N ARG A 125 15.64 -2.87 5.52
CA ARG A 125 16.73 -3.85 5.69
C ARG A 125 16.26 -5.28 5.42
N VAL A 126 15.11 -5.65 5.96
CA VAL A 126 14.48 -6.96 5.74
C VAL A 126 14.20 -7.20 4.25
N LYS A 127 13.69 -6.19 3.54
CA LYS A 127 13.48 -6.23 2.09
C LYS A 127 14.79 -6.33 1.31
N GLN A 128 15.81 -5.57 1.68
CA GLN A 128 17.13 -5.58 1.02
C GLN A 128 17.82 -6.95 1.09
N LYS A 129 17.64 -7.69 2.18
CA LYS A 129 18.17 -9.06 2.34
C LYS A 129 17.24 -10.14 1.76
N GLY A 130 16.12 -9.76 1.17
CA GLY A 130 15.18 -10.69 0.54
C GLY A 130 14.29 -11.47 1.52
N PHE A 131 14.27 -11.12 2.82
CA PHE A 131 13.45 -11.80 3.82
C PHE A 131 11.98 -11.38 3.81
N ALA A 132 11.69 -10.27 3.15
CA ALA A 132 10.35 -9.77 2.88
C ALA A 132 10.18 -9.53 1.38
N GLN A 133 10.70 -10.41 0.55
CA GLN A 133 10.28 -10.42 -0.85
C GLN A 133 8.78 -10.65 -0.87
N GLU A 134 8.07 -9.69 -1.41
CA GLU A 134 6.67 -9.87 -1.76
C GLU A 134 6.63 -11.12 -2.64
N THR A 135 6.18 -12.22 -2.09
CA THR A 135 5.84 -13.37 -2.89
C THR A 135 4.51 -12.99 -3.50
N PHE A 136 4.60 -12.36 -4.66
CA PHE A 136 3.45 -12.29 -5.53
C PHE A 136 3.04 -13.74 -5.77
N MET A 137 1.88 -14.12 -5.32
CA MET A 137 1.27 -15.30 -5.90
C MET A 137 0.87 -14.87 -7.29
N ASN A 138 1.78 -15.07 -8.24
CA ASN A 138 1.52 -14.89 -9.64
C ASN A 138 0.40 -15.85 -10.00
N HIS A 139 -0.78 -15.33 -10.26
CA HIS A 139 -1.75 -16.03 -11.07
C HIS A 139 -1.28 -15.86 -12.51
N GLU A 140 -0.52 -16.81 -13.00
CA GLU A 140 -0.33 -16.94 -14.43
C GLU A 140 -1.69 -17.30 -15.02
N SER A 141 -2.18 -16.50 -15.95
CA SER A 141 -3.31 -16.94 -16.78
C SER A 141 -2.83 -18.13 -17.60
N ASP A 142 -3.61 -19.19 -17.65
CA ASP A 142 -3.29 -20.38 -18.47
C ASP A 142 -3.25 -20.09 -19.99
N GLU A 143 -3.63 -18.89 -20.41
CA GLU A 143 -3.73 -18.45 -21.80
C GLU A 143 -3.13 -17.05 -22.01
N ASP A 144 -2.51 -16.86 -23.17
CA ASP A 144 -2.08 -15.54 -23.66
C ASP A 144 -3.29 -14.60 -23.76
N ARG A 145 -3.19 -13.41 -23.15
CA ARG A 145 -4.22 -12.38 -23.23
C ARG A 145 -3.75 -11.23 -24.10
N SER A 146 -4.69 -10.70 -24.88
CA SER A 146 -4.45 -9.53 -25.71
C SER A 146 -4.56 -8.24 -24.90
N PHE A 147 -3.69 -7.29 -25.20
CA PHE A 147 -3.75 -5.95 -24.61
C PHE A 147 -3.30 -4.89 -25.62
N ILE A 148 -3.69 -3.65 -25.38
CA ILE A 148 -3.22 -2.51 -26.15
C ILE A 148 -2.12 -1.76 -25.41
N ARG A 149 -0.99 -1.51 -26.08
CA ARG A 149 0.08 -0.65 -25.57
C ARG A 149 -0.10 0.78 -26.10
N LEU A 150 -0.12 1.74 -25.21
CA LEU A 150 -0.29 3.17 -25.48
C LEU A 150 0.98 3.95 -25.10
N ASN A 151 1.40 4.86 -25.99
CA ASN A 151 2.70 5.55 -25.90
C ASN A 151 2.74 6.75 -24.94
N GLY A 152 1.60 7.15 -24.38
CA GLY A 152 1.49 8.31 -23.49
C GLY A 152 1.69 9.68 -24.17
N LEU A 153 1.61 9.75 -25.48
CA LEU A 153 1.79 11.00 -26.24
C LEU A 153 0.62 11.31 -27.19
N THR A 154 0.13 10.28 -27.88
CA THR A 154 -0.85 10.44 -28.97
C THR A 154 -1.88 9.34 -29.03
N ASP A 155 -1.64 8.23 -28.33
CA ASP A 155 -2.39 7.00 -28.49
C ASP A 155 -3.61 6.96 -27.58
N TYR A 156 -4.76 6.57 -28.15
CA TYR A 156 -6.01 6.43 -27.39
C TYR A 156 -7.04 5.61 -28.17
N ILE A 157 -8.10 5.20 -27.49
CA ILE A 157 -9.27 4.60 -28.11
C ILE A 157 -10.44 5.57 -27.97
N LYS A 158 -11.14 5.82 -29.08
CA LYS A 158 -12.35 6.63 -29.12
C LYS A 158 -13.58 5.76 -29.27
N ILE A 159 -14.52 5.87 -28.35
CA ILE A 159 -15.80 5.19 -28.38
C ILE A 159 -16.90 6.20 -28.66
N ASN A 160 -17.70 5.97 -29.71
CA ASN A 160 -18.92 6.71 -29.93
C ASN A 160 -20.07 5.93 -29.27
N PRO A 161 -20.52 6.33 -28.07
CA PRO A 161 -21.38 5.47 -27.27
C PRO A 161 -22.77 5.32 -27.88
N THR A 162 -23.27 4.12 -27.83
CA THR A 162 -24.68 3.81 -28.05
C THR A 162 -25.52 4.22 -26.84
N ASP A 163 -26.83 4.07 -26.93
CA ASP A 163 -27.74 4.41 -25.82
C ASP A 163 -27.41 3.58 -24.55
N SER A 164 -26.89 2.37 -24.70
CA SER A 164 -26.51 1.49 -23.57
C SER A 164 -25.48 2.12 -22.62
N ILE A 165 -24.54 2.94 -23.14
CA ILE A 165 -23.55 3.66 -22.33
C ILE A 165 -24.02 5.08 -21.99
N ARG A 166 -24.87 5.69 -22.82
CA ARG A 166 -25.32 7.08 -22.60
C ARG A 166 -26.07 7.23 -21.30
N GLU A 167 -26.86 6.25 -20.91
CA GLU A 167 -27.70 6.29 -19.73
C GLU A 167 -26.97 5.96 -18.41
N LEU A 168 -25.76 5.41 -18.48
CA LEU A 168 -24.98 5.00 -17.30
C LEU A 168 -24.73 6.11 -16.27
N THR A 169 -24.82 7.37 -16.65
CA THR A 169 -24.58 8.49 -15.73
C THR A 169 -25.80 8.92 -14.91
N SER A 170 -26.93 8.27 -15.09
CA SER A 170 -28.16 8.55 -14.33
C SER A 170 -28.54 7.42 -13.38
N GLN A 171 -27.81 6.34 -13.36
CA GLN A 171 -28.05 5.15 -12.57
C GLN A 171 -26.75 4.59 -11.97
N SER A 172 -26.87 3.60 -11.11
CA SER A 172 -25.72 2.88 -10.56
C SER A 172 -24.94 2.19 -11.68
N PHE A 173 -23.62 2.13 -11.56
CA PHE A 173 -22.76 1.45 -12.52
C PHE A 173 -21.49 0.90 -11.86
N THR A 174 -20.86 -0.05 -12.53
CA THR A 174 -19.51 -0.53 -12.20
C THR A 174 -18.62 -0.37 -13.42
N PHE A 175 -17.40 0.07 -13.19
CA PHE A 175 -16.36 0.11 -14.20
C PHE A 175 -15.13 -0.66 -13.71
N ALA A 176 -14.56 -1.49 -14.59
CA ALA A 176 -13.35 -2.23 -14.31
C ALA A 176 -12.34 -2.11 -15.46
N VAL A 177 -11.05 -2.08 -15.12
CA VAL A 177 -9.96 -2.08 -16.09
C VAL A 177 -8.77 -2.87 -15.57
N MET A 178 -8.17 -3.67 -16.46
CA MET A 178 -6.87 -4.28 -16.26
C MET A 178 -5.81 -3.35 -16.86
N VAL A 179 -4.86 -2.88 -16.07
CA VAL A 179 -3.89 -1.88 -16.48
C VAL A 179 -2.50 -2.18 -15.94
N ARG A 180 -1.47 -1.94 -16.76
CA ARG A 180 -0.07 -1.88 -16.33
C ARG A 180 0.48 -0.51 -16.75
N ALA A 181 0.62 0.39 -15.78
CA ALA A 181 1.08 1.74 -16.05
C ALA A 181 2.60 1.80 -16.09
N GLU A 182 3.16 2.45 -17.10
CA GLU A 182 4.60 2.68 -17.22
C GLU A 182 5.06 3.78 -16.25
N ASP A 183 6.15 3.53 -15.52
CA ASP A 183 6.78 4.55 -14.69
C ASP A 183 7.57 5.52 -15.58
N ARG A 184 7.00 6.70 -15.80
CA ARG A 184 7.70 7.77 -16.52
C ARG A 184 8.26 8.81 -15.54
N PHE A 185 9.42 8.52 -14.98
CA PHE A 185 10.22 9.51 -14.25
C PHE A 185 10.94 10.52 -15.17
N ASP A 186 10.94 10.29 -16.46
CA ASP A 186 11.66 11.07 -17.48
C ASP A 186 10.82 12.11 -18.19
N ILE A 187 9.57 12.35 -17.79
CA ILE A 187 8.89 13.57 -18.28
C ILE A 187 9.72 14.74 -17.75
N PRO A 188 10.43 15.47 -18.65
CA PRO A 188 11.31 16.52 -18.22
C PRO A 188 10.56 17.52 -17.34
N LYS A 189 11.10 17.85 -16.17
CA LYS A 189 10.49 18.77 -15.19
C LYS A 189 10.07 20.12 -15.78
N TYR A 190 10.64 20.54 -16.91
CA TYR A 190 10.27 21.76 -17.63
C TYR A 190 8.90 21.64 -18.36
N LEU A 191 8.40 20.43 -18.61
CA LEU A 191 7.03 20.22 -19.12
C LEU A 191 6.00 20.21 -17.99
N ILE A 192 6.44 20.12 -16.74
CA ILE A 192 5.59 20.09 -15.55
C ILE A 192 5.22 21.51 -15.10
N GLY A 193 5.87 22.56 -15.63
CA GLY A 193 5.69 23.95 -15.20
C GLY A 193 6.36 24.27 -13.86
N ASP A 194 6.40 25.56 -13.53
CA ASP A 194 7.00 26.08 -12.30
C ASP A 194 6.33 25.46 -11.05
N VAL A 195 7.15 25.09 -10.06
CA VAL A 195 6.76 24.35 -8.85
C VAL A 195 5.62 25.03 -8.06
N ASP A 196 5.43 26.34 -8.22
CA ASP A 196 4.36 27.12 -7.60
C ASP A 196 3.01 27.07 -8.37
N ASN A 197 3.02 26.56 -9.61
CA ASN A 197 1.82 26.29 -10.41
C ASN A 197 1.78 24.80 -10.74
N ARG A 198 1.60 23.95 -9.73
CA ARG A 198 1.46 22.50 -9.89
C ARG A 198 0.30 22.18 -10.81
N LYS A 199 0.56 22.13 -12.12
CA LYS A 199 -0.30 21.44 -13.06
C LYS A 199 -0.17 19.96 -12.76
N PHE A 200 -1.20 19.38 -12.21
CA PHE A 200 -1.26 17.98 -11.86
C PHE A 200 -1.13 17.14 -13.13
N ILE A 201 -0.19 16.20 -13.13
CA ILE A 201 -0.04 15.25 -14.22
C ILE A 201 -1.12 14.19 -14.04
N HIS A 202 -2.25 14.37 -14.70
CA HIS A 202 -3.30 13.36 -14.81
C HIS A 202 -3.10 12.59 -16.10
N GLN A 203 -2.62 11.35 -15.99
CA GLN A 203 -2.70 10.42 -17.10
C GLN A 203 -4.08 9.75 -17.04
N TYR A 204 -4.91 9.97 -18.04
CA TYR A 204 -6.25 9.42 -18.07
C TYR A 204 -6.24 8.02 -18.66
N ILE A 205 -6.53 7.01 -17.83
CA ILE A 205 -6.88 5.67 -18.30
C ILE A 205 -8.22 5.74 -19.02
N LEU A 206 -9.11 6.60 -18.54
CA LEU A 206 -10.49 6.72 -18.98
C LEU A 206 -10.99 8.14 -18.80
N GLY A 207 -11.53 8.74 -19.83
CA GLY A 207 -12.07 10.10 -19.77
C GLY A 207 -13.49 10.24 -20.26
N ARG A 208 -14.31 10.90 -19.44
CA ARG A 208 -15.69 11.28 -19.74
C ARG A 208 -16.10 12.50 -18.88
N PRO A 209 -16.99 13.39 -19.35
CA PRO A 209 -17.39 14.56 -18.59
C PRO A 209 -18.04 14.31 -17.24
N SER A 210 -18.58 13.09 -17.00
CA SER A 210 -19.24 12.72 -15.76
C SER A 210 -18.37 11.95 -14.78
N PHE A 211 -17.34 11.29 -15.25
CA PHE A 211 -16.33 10.61 -14.42
C PHE A 211 -15.02 10.46 -15.19
N GLN A 212 -13.94 10.25 -14.44
CA GLN A 212 -12.62 10.02 -15.00
C GLN A 212 -11.85 9.08 -14.09
N MET A 213 -11.05 8.23 -14.68
CA MET A 213 -10.08 7.36 -14.00
C MET A 213 -8.71 7.63 -14.58
N GLY A 214 -7.69 7.71 -13.74
CA GLY A 214 -6.35 8.02 -14.19
C GLY A 214 -5.28 7.73 -13.16
N MET A 215 -4.10 8.28 -13.38
CA MET A 215 -2.96 8.25 -12.48
C MET A 215 -2.57 9.66 -12.07
N GLY A 216 -2.09 9.78 -10.84
CA GLY A 216 -1.54 11.01 -10.30
C GLY A 216 -2.59 11.98 -9.76
N TRP A 217 -2.29 12.58 -8.62
CA TRP A 217 -2.88 13.80 -8.11
C TRP A 217 -1.77 14.65 -7.48
N ASP A 218 -1.19 14.26 -6.38
CA ASP A 218 -0.05 14.95 -5.74
C ASP A 218 1.28 14.23 -5.93
N ASN A 219 1.21 12.90 -6.14
CA ASN A 219 2.34 12.04 -6.41
C ASN A 219 1.95 11.06 -7.51
N SER A 220 2.86 10.76 -8.42
CA SER A 220 2.68 9.82 -9.53
C SER A 220 2.30 8.38 -9.12
N ASP A 221 2.22 8.10 -7.82
CA ASP A 221 2.13 6.75 -7.27
C ASP A 221 0.70 6.31 -6.93
N ALA A 222 -0.33 6.93 -7.50
CA ALA A 222 -1.70 6.57 -7.23
C ALA A 222 -2.56 6.45 -8.49
N TYR A 223 -3.43 5.44 -8.50
CA TYR A 223 -4.60 5.44 -9.37
C TYR A 223 -5.70 6.29 -8.74
N SER A 224 -6.47 6.96 -9.55
CA SER A 224 -7.49 7.89 -9.11
C SER A 224 -8.79 7.72 -9.85
N PHE A 225 -9.90 8.04 -9.17
CA PHE A 225 -11.22 8.10 -9.75
C PHE A 225 -11.94 9.37 -9.30
N GLY A 226 -12.50 10.10 -10.25
CA GLY A 226 -13.30 11.29 -10.01
C GLY A 226 -14.70 11.16 -10.59
N LEU A 227 -15.73 11.48 -9.79
CA LEU A 227 -17.13 11.50 -10.18
C LEU A 227 -17.67 12.92 -10.06
N PHE A 228 -18.37 13.42 -11.09
CA PHE A 228 -18.88 14.78 -11.16
C PHE A 228 -20.40 14.81 -11.04
N ASN A 229 -20.91 15.75 -10.24
CA ASN A 229 -22.35 16.02 -10.16
C ASN A 229 -22.78 17.14 -11.16
N GLN A 230 -24.07 17.42 -11.23
CA GLN A 230 -24.60 18.46 -12.14
C GLN A 230 -24.12 19.88 -11.83
N LYS A 231 -23.64 20.14 -10.61
CA LYS A 231 -23.06 21.44 -10.20
C LYS A 231 -21.57 21.55 -10.51
N ASN A 232 -20.97 20.51 -11.14
CA ASN A 232 -19.54 20.34 -11.34
C ASN A 232 -18.74 20.19 -10.03
N ASN A 233 -19.38 19.88 -8.90
CA ASN A 233 -18.68 19.38 -7.74
C ASN A 233 -18.21 17.96 -8.05
N HIS A 234 -17.05 17.56 -7.53
CA HIS A 234 -16.51 16.24 -7.74
C HIS A 234 -16.26 15.53 -6.41
N SER A 235 -16.53 14.25 -6.40
CA SER A 235 -16.05 13.32 -5.40
C SER A 235 -14.83 12.61 -5.98
N TYR A 236 -13.76 12.54 -5.22
CA TYR A 236 -12.48 12.06 -5.69
C TYR A 236 -11.93 10.98 -4.75
N MET A 237 -11.50 9.88 -5.35
CA MET A 237 -10.86 8.77 -4.66
C MET A 237 -9.52 8.46 -5.30
N TRP A 238 -8.61 7.95 -4.50
CA TRP A 238 -7.32 7.45 -4.98
C TRP A 238 -6.91 6.18 -4.23
N ILE A 239 -6.10 5.37 -4.86
CA ILE A 239 -5.52 4.16 -4.30
C ILE A 239 -4.06 4.04 -4.73
N LYS A 240 -3.17 3.64 -3.81
CA LYS A 240 -1.74 3.55 -4.08
C LYS A 240 -1.49 2.56 -5.23
N ARG A 241 -0.66 2.94 -6.17
CA ARG A 241 -0.31 2.16 -7.35
C ARG A 241 0.91 1.28 -7.09
N PRO A 242 0.87 -0.03 -7.37
CA PRO A 242 2.09 -0.83 -7.51
C PRO A 242 2.81 -0.48 -8.83
N PRO A 243 4.16 -0.40 -8.86
CA PRO A 243 4.90 -0.05 -10.07
C PRO A 243 4.96 -1.22 -11.06
N ASP A 244 4.82 -0.91 -12.35
CA ASP A 244 5.10 -1.77 -13.52
C ASP A 244 4.50 -3.19 -13.50
N VAL A 245 3.38 -3.38 -12.79
CA VAL A 245 2.69 -4.66 -12.70
C VAL A 245 1.25 -4.54 -13.19
N TRP A 246 0.72 -5.63 -13.73
CA TRP A 246 -0.68 -5.70 -14.08
C TRP A 246 -1.56 -5.52 -12.83
N THR A 247 -2.45 -4.58 -12.91
CA THR A 247 -3.33 -4.19 -11.81
C THR A 247 -4.77 -4.15 -12.28
N HIS A 248 -5.65 -4.79 -11.53
CA HIS A 248 -7.08 -4.68 -11.76
C HIS A 248 -7.67 -3.57 -10.91
N LEU A 249 -8.23 -2.58 -11.57
CA LEU A 249 -8.95 -1.48 -10.93
C LEU A 249 -10.44 -1.66 -11.15
N MET A 250 -11.23 -1.49 -10.09
CA MET A 250 -12.68 -1.50 -10.18
C MET A 250 -13.27 -0.38 -9.34
N VAL A 251 -14.30 0.27 -9.87
CA VAL A 251 -15.09 1.28 -9.18
C VAL A 251 -16.55 0.90 -9.27
N THR A 252 -17.25 0.93 -8.13
CA THR A 252 -18.70 0.86 -8.09
C THR A 252 -19.27 2.21 -7.69
N VAL A 253 -20.30 2.64 -8.41
CA VAL A 253 -21.08 3.86 -8.11
C VAL A 253 -22.51 3.43 -7.84
N ASP A 254 -22.93 3.56 -6.60
CA ASP A 254 -24.28 3.23 -6.13
C ASP A 254 -25.06 4.53 -5.93
N VAL A 255 -25.99 4.81 -6.85
CA VAL A 255 -26.80 6.03 -6.83
C VAL A 255 -27.87 5.99 -5.75
N ASP A 256 -28.38 4.82 -5.40
CA ASP A 256 -29.43 4.65 -4.39
C ASP A 256 -28.89 4.93 -2.98
N ASN A 257 -27.65 4.53 -2.72
CA ASN A 257 -26.97 4.78 -1.45
C ASN A 257 -26.09 6.03 -1.47
N ASN A 258 -25.88 6.66 -2.62
CA ASN A 258 -24.94 7.77 -2.84
C ASN A 258 -23.49 7.43 -2.42
N GLU A 259 -23.02 6.24 -2.79
CA GLU A 259 -21.70 5.71 -2.41
C GLU A 259 -20.86 5.38 -3.63
N ILE A 260 -19.56 5.66 -3.52
CA ILE A 260 -18.52 5.21 -4.45
C ILE A 260 -17.60 4.29 -3.68
N ARG A 261 -17.24 3.14 -4.28
CA ARG A 261 -16.21 2.25 -3.77
C ARG A 261 -15.14 2.03 -4.82
N PHE A 262 -13.88 1.99 -4.40
CA PHE A 262 -12.74 1.79 -5.27
C PHE A 262 -11.96 0.57 -4.82
N TYR A 263 -11.67 -0.33 -5.75
CA TYR A 263 -10.99 -1.60 -5.49
C TYR A 263 -9.73 -1.71 -6.34
N LEU A 264 -8.70 -2.26 -5.73
CA LEU A 264 -7.46 -2.66 -6.39
C LEU A 264 -7.26 -4.15 -6.16
N ASN A 265 -7.17 -4.91 -7.26
CA ASN A 265 -6.99 -6.37 -7.19
C ASN A 265 -8.01 -7.07 -6.29
N GLY A 266 -9.28 -6.66 -6.37
CA GLY A 266 -10.39 -7.21 -5.61
C GLY A 266 -10.51 -6.72 -4.16
N GLU A 267 -9.56 -5.92 -3.68
CA GLU A 267 -9.58 -5.34 -2.34
C GLU A 267 -10.06 -3.89 -2.35
N GLU A 268 -11.00 -3.57 -1.46
CA GLU A 268 -11.51 -2.22 -1.33
C GLU A 268 -10.46 -1.26 -0.77
N SER A 269 -10.37 -0.06 -1.35
CA SER A 269 -9.52 1.03 -0.85
C SER A 269 -9.85 1.37 0.60
N ASP A 270 -8.83 1.53 1.45
CA ASP A 270 -9.03 1.88 2.85
C ASP A 270 -8.02 2.93 3.31
N SER A 271 -8.53 4.11 3.67
CA SER A 271 -7.72 5.22 4.17
C SER A 271 -7.04 4.94 5.50
N ARG A 272 -7.59 4.01 6.30
CA ARG A 272 -7.00 3.62 7.59
C ARG A 272 -5.63 2.96 7.43
N PHE A 273 -5.34 2.42 6.25
CA PHE A 273 -4.10 1.74 5.94
C PHE A 273 -3.13 2.56 5.08
N GLY A 274 -3.46 3.81 4.76
CA GLY A 274 -2.65 4.63 3.86
C GLY A 274 -2.64 4.15 2.39
N HIS A 275 -3.52 3.22 2.03
CA HIS A 275 -3.58 2.64 0.69
C HIS A 275 -4.38 3.48 -0.30
N GLY A 276 -5.18 4.40 0.21
CA GLY A 276 -6.05 5.20 -0.63
C GLY A 276 -7.03 6.06 0.15
N SER A 277 -8.05 6.54 -0.54
CA SER A 277 -9.15 7.29 0.05
C SER A 277 -10.03 6.38 0.92
N GLN A 278 -10.78 7.01 1.84
CA GLN A 278 -11.84 6.31 2.55
C GLN A 278 -12.85 5.73 1.53
N SER A 279 -13.20 4.47 1.72
CA SER A 279 -14.25 3.78 0.98
C SER A 279 -15.23 3.14 1.97
N PRO A 280 -16.56 3.20 1.77
CA PRO A 280 -17.20 3.96 0.70
C PRO A 280 -17.08 5.49 0.88
N LEU A 281 -16.98 6.21 -0.25
CA LEU A 281 -16.98 7.66 -0.27
C LEU A 281 -18.38 8.17 -0.65
N PRO A 282 -19.01 9.05 0.14
CA PRO A 282 -20.29 9.65 -0.23
C PRO A 282 -20.14 10.65 -1.38
N PHE A 283 -21.17 10.75 -2.24
CA PHE A 283 -21.24 11.76 -3.28
C PHE A 283 -22.60 12.48 -3.30
N GLU A 284 -22.63 13.66 -3.95
CA GLU A 284 -23.86 14.45 -4.11
C GLU A 284 -24.58 14.09 -5.42
N SER A 285 -25.82 13.64 -5.32
CA SER A 285 -26.72 13.45 -6.46
C SER A 285 -27.38 14.78 -6.89
N PRO A 286 -27.85 14.89 -8.13
CA PRO A 286 -27.72 13.94 -9.23
C PRO A 286 -26.38 14.06 -9.96
N LEU A 287 -25.97 12.95 -10.53
CA LEU A 287 -24.74 12.88 -11.32
C LEU A 287 -24.82 13.76 -12.58
N LYS A 288 -23.67 14.19 -13.06
CA LYS A 288 -23.58 14.99 -14.29
C LYS A 288 -24.06 14.15 -15.47
N LYS A 289 -25.08 14.63 -16.16
CA LYS A 289 -25.59 13.96 -17.35
C LYS A 289 -24.58 13.98 -18.47
N TYR A 290 -24.54 12.89 -19.20
CA TYR A 290 -23.72 12.74 -20.38
C TYR A 290 -24.20 13.67 -21.50
N GLY A 291 -23.27 14.48 -22.04
CA GLY A 291 -23.58 15.48 -23.07
C GLY A 291 -23.46 14.98 -24.52
N GLY A 292 -23.39 13.66 -24.76
CA GLY A 292 -23.26 13.10 -26.11
C GLY A 292 -21.84 13.09 -26.69
N ASN A 293 -20.83 13.48 -25.90
CA ASN A 293 -19.43 13.43 -26.34
C ASN A 293 -18.90 11.99 -26.41
N PRO A 294 -17.89 11.71 -27.28
CA PRO A 294 -17.21 10.43 -27.25
C PRO A 294 -16.63 10.11 -25.88
N PHE A 295 -16.51 8.84 -25.61
CA PHE A 295 -15.80 8.28 -24.48
C PHE A 295 -14.39 7.92 -24.90
N TYR A 296 -13.39 8.17 -24.07
CA TYR A 296 -12.00 7.92 -24.45
C TYR A 296 -11.32 6.99 -23.44
N ILE A 297 -10.49 6.11 -23.94
CA ILE A 297 -9.55 5.26 -23.16
C ILE A 297 -8.15 5.73 -23.51
N GLY A 298 -7.29 5.95 -22.52
CA GLY A 298 -5.92 6.42 -22.72
C GLY A 298 -5.77 7.95 -22.78
N VAL A 299 -6.86 8.71 -22.71
CA VAL A 299 -6.85 10.18 -22.69
C VAL A 299 -8.14 10.73 -22.09
N GLY A 300 -8.12 11.93 -21.52
CA GLY A 300 -9.32 12.62 -21.04
C GLY A 300 -10.17 13.19 -22.19
N ASP A 301 -9.67 14.18 -22.88
CA ASP A 301 -10.29 14.75 -24.09
C ASP A 301 -9.19 15.21 -25.07
N PRO A 302 -8.90 14.45 -26.13
CA PRO A 302 -7.80 14.74 -27.05
C PRO A 302 -7.97 16.06 -27.84
N ARG A 303 -9.04 16.80 -27.63
CA ARG A 303 -9.27 18.12 -28.24
C ARG A 303 -8.74 19.27 -27.36
N GLN A 304 -8.31 18.97 -26.14
CA GLN A 304 -7.70 19.97 -25.26
C GLN A 304 -6.19 20.00 -25.49
N GLU A 305 -5.61 21.20 -25.50
CA GLU A 305 -4.17 21.38 -25.80
C GLU A 305 -3.24 20.87 -24.71
N ASP A 306 -3.72 20.79 -23.46
CA ASP A 306 -2.94 20.40 -22.28
C ASP A 306 -3.27 18.97 -21.79
N GLU A 307 -3.90 18.15 -22.61
CA GLU A 307 -4.25 16.77 -22.22
C GLU A 307 -3.04 15.86 -22.10
N ILE A 308 -3.07 15.02 -21.07
CA ILE A 308 -2.02 14.06 -20.81
C ILE A 308 -2.54 12.65 -21.13
N TYR A 309 -1.81 12.00 -22.01
CA TYR A 309 -2.11 10.65 -22.48
C TYR A 309 -1.54 9.61 -21.52
N PHE A 310 -2.24 8.49 -21.38
CA PHE A 310 -1.79 7.35 -20.60
C PHE A 310 -0.64 6.63 -21.30
N ALA A 311 0.42 6.33 -20.56
CA ALA A 311 1.52 5.48 -20.99
C ALA A 311 1.44 4.15 -20.28
N GLY A 312 1.39 3.06 -21.06
CA GLY A 312 1.31 1.71 -20.51
C GLY A 312 0.35 0.82 -21.28
N ASP A 313 -0.03 -0.27 -20.65
CA ASP A 313 -0.81 -1.34 -21.24
C ASP A 313 -2.21 -1.39 -20.65
N ILE A 314 -3.21 -1.68 -21.47
CA ILE A 314 -4.60 -1.88 -21.07
C ILE A 314 -5.08 -3.22 -21.62
N GLY A 315 -5.37 -4.18 -20.72
CA GLY A 315 -5.73 -5.55 -21.10
C GLY A 315 -7.24 -5.79 -21.18
N GLN A 316 -8.00 -5.29 -20.24
CA GLN A 316 -9.43 -5.49 -20.20
C GLN A 316 -10.15 -4.21 -19.78
N VAL A 317 -11.31 -3.93 -20.40
CA VAL A 317 -12.16 -2.80 -20.06
C VAL A 317 -13.61 -3.28 -19.99
N VAL A 318 -14.25 -3.10 -18.84
CA VAL A 318 -15.61 -3.62 -18.60
C VAL A 318 -16.48 -2.56 -17.95
N MET A 319 -17.77 -2.50 -18.34
CA MET A 319 -18.77 -1.68 -17.68
C MET A 319 -20.08 -2.45 -17.48
N TRP A 320 -20.65 -2.33 -16.28
CA TRP A 320 -21.99 -2.81 -15.92
C TRP A 320 -22.90 -1.60 -15.62
N ASP A 321 -24.19 -1.78 -15.86
CA ASP A 321 -25.22 -0.78 -15.54
C ASP A 321 -25.83 -0.93 -14.14
N ARG A 322 -25.04 -1.49 -13.22
CA ARG A 322 -25.38 -1.65 -11.80
C ARG A 322 -24.11 -1.60 -10.94
N ALA A 323 -24.27 -1.28 -9.69
CA ALA A 323 -23.21 -1.47 -8.71
C ALA A 323 -23.08 -2.98 -8.40
N LEU A 324 -21.88 -3.54 -8.60
CA LEU A 324 -21.57 -4.90 -8.16
C LEU A 324 -21.39 -4.91 -6.64
N ILE A 325 -21.81 -6.00 -6.00
CA ILE A 325 -21.57 -6.20 -4.57
C ILE A 325 -20.21 -6.85 -4.31
N ASP A 326 -19.71 -6.72 -3.10
CA ASP A 326 -18.36 -7.20 -2.70
C ASP A 326 -18.11 -8.67 -3.05
N GLU A 327 -19.13 -9.54 -2.92
CA GLU A 327 -19.01 -10.97 -3.23
C GLU A 327 -18.82 -11.21 -4.75
N GLU A 328 -19.51 -10.46 -5.59
CA GLU A 328 -19.35 -10.51 -7.05
C GLU A 328 -17.96 -10.01 -7.46
N ILE A 329 -17.49 -8.94 -6.83
CA ILE A 329 -16.17 -8.36 -7.08
C ILE A 329 -15.06 -9.33 -6.70
N LYS A 330 -15.13 -9.92 -5.51
CA LYS A 330 -14.19 -10.95 -5.05
C LYS A 330 -14.21 -12.18 -5.94
N THR A 331 -15.39 -12.64 -6.34
CA THR A 331 -15.52 -13.78 -7.24
C THR A 331 -14.95 -13.48 -8.60
N TYR A 332 -15.23 -12.32 -9.17
CA TYR A 332 -14.69 -11.88 -10.46
C TYR A 332 -13.16 -11.84 -10.45
N TYR A 333 -12.58 -11.31 -9.39
CA TYR A 333 -11.15 -11.27 -9.23
C TYR A 333 -10.52 -12.67 -9.01
N SER A 334 -11.10 -13.49 -8.13
CA SER A 334 -10.55 -14.80 -7.73
C SER A 334 -10.63 -15.87 -8.81
N THR A 335 -11.47 -15.69 -9.82
CA THR A 335 -11.65 -16.62 -10.95
C THR A 335 -10.86 -16.23 -12.20
N ASP A 336 -9.78 -15.48 -12.03
CA ASP A 336 -8.89 -15.04 -13.10
C ASP A 336 -9.61 -14.25 -14.20
N TYR A 337 -10.45 -13.29 -13.78
CA TYR A 337 -11.18 -12.40 -14.67
C TYR A 337 -12.00 -13.15 -15.74
N PRO A 338 -13.01 -13.89 -15.36
CA PRO A 338 -13.84 -14.64 -16.29
C PRO A 338 -14.48 -13.69 -17.30
N THR A 339 -14.94 -14.24 -18.42
CA THR A 339 -15.73 -13.45 -19.36
C THR A 339 -16.91 -12.82 -18.61
N PRO A 340 -16.97 -11.49 -18.49
CA PRO A 340 -18.01 -10.85 -17.70
C PRO A 340 -19.36 -11.00 -18.37
N ILE A 341 -20.41 -11.18 -17.56
CA ILE A 341 -21.79 -11.29 -18.03
C ILE A 341 -22.56 -10.00 -17.72
N ASP A 342 -23.65 -9.79 -18.44
CA ASP A 342 -24.56 -8.63 -18.26
C ASP A 342 -23.86 -7.25 -18.35
N THR A 343 -22.84 -7.16 -19.17
CA THR A 343 -22.06 -5.93 -19.38
C THR A 343 -22.67 -5.02 -20.43
N LYS A 344 -22.34 -3.72 -20.36
CA LYS A 344 -22.68 -2.71 -21.39
C LYS A 344 -21.51 -2.34 -22.28
N LEU A 345 -20.30 -2.67 -21.85
CA LEU A 345 -19.07 -2.59 -22.61
C LEU A 345 -18.16 -3.73 -22.14
N TYR A 346 -17.53 -4.40 -23.10
CA TYR A 346 -16.49 -5.37 -22.80
C TYR A 346 -15.45 -5.42 -23.92
N TYR A 347 -14.21 -5.02 -23.60
CA TYR A 347 -13.04 -5.21 -24.43
C TYR A 347 -12.06 -6.15 -23.74
N ASP A 348 -11.59 -7.14 -24.47
CA ASP A 348 -10.48 -8.03 -24.12
C ASP A 348 -9.35 -7.96 -25.15
N PHE A 349 -9.48 -7.09 -26.15
CA PHE A 349 -8.56 -6.87 -27.24
C PHE A 349 -8.26 -8.09 -28.13
N SER A 350 -8.93 -9.22 -27.92
CA SER A 350 -8.77 -10.44 -28.71
C SER A 350 -9.22 -10.25 -30.16
N ARG A 351 -10.11 -9.30 -30.40
CA ARG A 351 -10.62 -8.99 -31.73
C ARG A 351 -10.42 -7.51 -32.06
N VAL A 352 -9.41 -7.25 -32.88
CA VAL A 352 -9.12 -5.93 -33.45
C VAL A 352 -8.96 -6.05 -34.95
N GLU A 353 -9.72 -5.28 -35.73
CA GLU A 353 -9.71 -5.28 -37.16
C GLU A 353 -9.75 -3.85 -37.72
N ASN A 354 -8.83 -3.44 -38.57
CA ASN A 354 -8.80 -2.10 -39.19
C ASN A 354 -8.87 -0.94 -38.17
N ASP A 355 -8.08 -1.01 -37.11
CA ASP A 355 -8.07 -0.05 -35.99
C ASP A 355 -9.39 0.03 -35.21
N ILE A 356 -10.22 -1.00 -35.28
CA ILE A 356 -11.45 -1.12 -34.50
C ILE A 356 -11.29 -2.24 -33.49
N VAL A 357 -11.39 -1.91 -32.19
CA VAL A 357 -11.59 -2.90 -31.13
C VAL A 357 -13.07 -3.20 -31.01
N PHE A 358 -13.42 -4.49 -31.06
CA PHE A 358 -14.81 -4.90 -31.00
C PHE A 358 -15.29 -5.03 -29.56
N ASP A 359 -16.50 -4.55 -29.32
CA ASP A 359 -17.21 -4.71 -28.06
C ASP A 359 -17.84 -6.10 -28.00
N ASN A 360 -17.41 -6.87 -27.01
CA ASN A 360 -17.90 -8.24 -26.79
C ASN A 360 -19.15 -8.30 -25.88
N SER A 361 -19.66 -7.15 -25.42
CA SER A 361 -20.88 -7.07 -24.61
C SER A 361 -22.18 -7.31 -25.40
N GLY A 362 -22.10 -7.18 -26.74
CA GLY A 362 -23.27 -7.29 -27.62
C GLY A 362 -24.03 -5.97 -27.82
N PHE A 363 -23.55 -4.84 -27.33
CA PHE A 363 -24.17 -3.52 -27.48
C PHE A 363 -23.52 -2.63 -28.56
N ASP A 364 -22.58 -3.18 -29.34
CA ASP A 364 -21.90 -2.51 -30.46
C ASP A 364 -21.20 -1.18 -30.10
N ASN A 365 -20.71 -1.06 -28.86
CA ASN A 365 -19.90 0.06 -28.42
C ASN A 365 -18.45 -0.06 -28.89
N HIS A 366 -18.25 -0.33 -30.19
CA HIS A 366 -16.92 -0.53 -30.77
C HIS A 366 -16.04 0.72 -30.62
N GLY A 367 -14.75 0.50 -30.33
CA GLY A 367 -13.76 1.57 -30.18
C GLY A 367 -12.89 1.73 -31.43
N VAL A 368 -12.60 2.98 -31.78
CA VAL A 368 -11.64 3.30 -32.84
C VAL A 368 -10.29 3.61 -32.19
N ILE A 369 -9.30 2.79 -32.48
CA ILE A 369 -7.93 2.94 -32.00
C ILE A 369 -7.24 4.07 -32.77
N LYS A 370 -6.55 4.94 -32.07
CA LYS A 370 -5.70 6.00 -32.60
C LYS A 370 -4.28 5.82 -32.08
N GLY A 371 -3.40 5.32 -32.93
CA GLY A 371 -2.07 4.85 -32.50
C GLY A 371 -2.16 3.60 -31.62
N GLY A 372 -1.05 3.26 -30.96
CA GLY A 372 -0.99 2.04 -30.16
C GLY A 372 -0.89 0.76 -30.99
N TYR A 373 -0.63 -0.35 -30.35
CA TYR A 373 -0.56 -1.65 -30.98
C TYR A 373 -0.97 -2.76 -30.02
N ILE A 374 -1.47 -3.85 -30.58
CA ILE A 374 -1.92 -5.01 -29.81
C ILE A 374 -0.75 -5.97 -29.61
N GLU A 375 -0.57 -6.40 -28.38
CA GLU A 375 0.34 -7.46 -27.98
C GLU A 375 -0.42 -8.56 -27.26
N ASN A 376 0.24 -9.72 -27.15
CA ASN A 376 -0.27 -10.85 -26.38
C ASN A 376 0.81 -11.31 -25.43
N GLU A 377 0.44 -11.53 -24.18
CA GLU A 377 1.32 -12.13 -23.19
C GLU A 377 0.52 -12.93 -22.15
N ILE A 378 1.18 -13.82 -21.45
CA ILE A 378 0.66 -14.39 -20.22
C ILE A 378 0.61 -13.25 -19.21
N ILE A 379 -0.60 -12.88 -18.78
CA ILE A 379 -0.78 -11.83 -17.77
C ILE A 379 -0.55 -12.43 -16.41
N GLU A 380 0.57 -12.05 -15.79
CA GLU A 380 0.81 -12.30 -14.38
C GLU A 380 0.12 -11.20 -13.55
N THR A 381 -0.98 -11.54 -12.91
CA THR A 381 -1.63 -10.63 -11.98
C THR A 381 -1.15 -10.89 -10.56
N ILE A 382 -0.94 -9.83 -9.81
CA ILE A 382 -0.65 -9.93 -8.40
C ILE A 382 -1.96 -10.19 -7.68
N SER A 383 -2.22 -11.46 -7.34
CA SER A 383 -3.26 -11.77 -6.38
C SER A 383 -2.74 -11.43 -4.99
N ASN A 384 -3.50 -10.64 -4.25
CA ASN A 384 -3.29 -10.27 -2.85
C ASN A 384 -1.84 -10.31 -2.40
N THR A 385 -1.24 -9.14 -2.21
CA THR A 385 0.02 -9.02 -1.48
C THR A 385 -0.19 -9.50 -0.05
N THR A 386 -0.19 -10.81 0.15
CA THR A 386 0.19 -11.33 1.45
C THR A 386 1.65 -10.92 1.61
N LEU A 387 1.87 -9.86 2.34
CA LEU A 387 3.23 -9.48 2.69
C LEU A 387 3.83 -10.72 3.38
N PRO A 388 4.90 -11.35 2.85
CA PRO A 388 5.35 -12.68 3.27
C PRO A 388 5.75 -12.74 4.74
N PHE A 389 5.90 -11.59 5.39
CA PHE A 389 6.16 -11.44 6.82
C PHE A 389 4.89 -11.27 7.67
N ARG A 390 3.70 -11.52 7.15
CA ARG A 390 2.41 -11.44 7.86
C ARG A 390 1.60 -12.72 7.75
N ASN A 391 2.28 -13.87 7.76
CA ASN A 391 1.60 -15.16 7.72
C ASN A 391 0.90 -15.51 9.04
N ARG A 392 1.25 -14.81 10.11
CA ARG A 392 0.71 -15.02 11.47
C ARG A 392 0.13 -13.74 12.06
N PRO A 393 -0.88 -13.12 11.44
CA PRO A 393 -1.43 -11.86 11.90
C PRO A 393 -2.12 -12.04 13.25
N GLY A 394 -1.54 -11.45 14.30
CA GLY A 394 -2.09 -11.50 15.65
C GLY A 394 -2.97 -10.30 15.98
N ARG A 395 -3.88 -10.48 16.96
CA ARG A 395 -4.69 -9.40 17.52
C ARG A 395 -4.07 -8.85 18.77
N PHE A 396 -3.90 -7.54 18.81
CA PHE A 396 -3.25 -6.83 19.90
C PHE A 396 -4.09 -5.70 20.46
N PHE A 397 -4.09 -5.58 21.78
CA PHE A 397 -4.53 -4.38 22.48
C PHE A 397 -3.31 -3.49 22.71
N SER A 398 -3.38 -2.23 22.26
CA SER A 398 -2.41 -1.21 22.62
C SER A 398 -2.93 -0.37 23.75
N GLN A 399 -2.17 -0.27 24.82
CA GLN A 399 -2.52 0.58 25.95
C GLN A 399 -2.27 2.04 25.58
N GLU A 400 -3.32 2.86 25.60
CA GLU A 400 -3.18 4.29 25.35
C GLU A 400 -2.25 4.94 26.38
N HIS A 401 -1.13 5.44 25.92
CA HIS A 401 -0.32 6.37 26.68
C HIS A 401 -0.91 7.77 26.55
N LYS A 402 -1.22 8.40 27.69
CA LYS A 402 -1.49 9.84 27.67
C LYS A 402 -0.21 10.53 27.24
N ARG A 403 -0.15 10.98 25.99
CA ARG A 403 0.98 11.71 25.38
C ARG A 403 1.35 13.03 26.08
N ASN A 404 0.88 13.24 27.29
CA ASN A 404 0.99 14.47 28.05
C ASN A 404 1.89 14.33 29.27
N ASP A 405 2.72 13.32 29.39
CA ASP A 405 3.60 13.18 30.52
C ASP A 405 4.77 14.15 30.41
N MET A 406 4.82 15.07 31.38
CA MET A 406 5.94 16.00 31.57
C MET A 406 7.12 15.25 32.18
N VAL A 407 8.16 14.98 31.42
CA VAL A 407 9.42 14.50 31.97
C VAL A 407 10.30 15.73 32.31
N GLY A 408 10.57 15.93 33.58
CA GLY A 408 11.43 17.01 34.05
C GLY A 408 10.91 18.44 33.78
N GLY A 409 9.57 18.63 33.77
CA GLY A 409 8.95 19.95 33.58
C GLY A 409 8.95 20.49 32.15
N ARG A 410 9.32 19.68 31.14
CA ARG A 410 9.22 20.02 29.72
C ARG A 410 8.28 19.07 29.01
N TRP A 411 7.42 19.63 28.15
CA TRP A 411 6.63 18.86 27.20
C TRP A 411 7.59 18.23 26.18
N VAL A 412 7.72 16.93 26.20
CA VAL A 412 8.43 16.23 25.13
C VAL A 412 7.44 16.04 23.97
N HIS A 413 7.04 17.15 23.38
CA HIS A 413 6.39 17.14 22.09
C HIS A 413 7.46 17.07 21.01
N GLN A 414 7.89 15.89 20.68
CA GLN A 414 8.66 15.75 19.46
C GLN A 414 7.79 15.13 18.38
N LYS A 415 7.09 15.98 17.67
CA LYS A 415 6.49 15.68 16.38
C LYS A 415 7.37 16.10 15.21
N ASP A 416 8.58 16.57 15.44
CA ASP A 416 9.50 16.87 14.36
C ASP A 416 10.21 15.59 13.94
N THR A 417 9.58 14.85 13.04
CA THR A 417 10.14 13.65 12.39
C THR A 417 11.07 13.99 11.23
N SER A 418 11.17 15.27 10.85
CA SER A 418 11.86 15.70 9.63
C SER A 418 13.31 15.25 9.55
N ILE A 419 14.02 15.19 10.68
CA ILE A 419 15.42 14.71 10.73
C ILE A 419 15.47 13.21 10.42
N ASN A 420 14.61 12.42 11.03
CA ASN A 420 14.55 10.96 10.84
C ASN A 420 14.04 10.63 9.44
N GLU A 421 13.03 11.35 8.94
CA GLU A 421 12.53 11.21 7.57
C GLU A 421 13.62 11.50 6.54
N ARG A 422 14.37 12.59 6.72
CA ARG A 422 15.49 12.93 5.85
C ARG A 422 16.57 11.86 5.90
N ARG A 423 16.94 11.37 7.10
CA ARG A 423 17.90 10.28 7.25
C ARG A 423 17.45 9.03 6.46
N PHE A 424 16.20 8.63 6.61
CA PHE A 424 15.68 7.44 5.93
C PHE A 424 15.65 7.61 4.41
N VAL A 425 15.01 8.69 3.92
CA VAL A 425 14.80 8.88 2.48
C VAL A 425 16.08 9.28 1.75
N GLU A 426 16.82 10.27 2.28
CA GLU A 426 17.98 10.81 1.56
C GLU A 426 19.26 10.02 1.82
N GLU A 427 19.45 9.50 3.04
CA GLU A 427 20.73 8.89 3.42
C GLU A 427 20.69 7.36 3.34
N VAL A 428 19.62 6.69 3.81
CA VAL A 428 19.52 5.23 3.78
C VAL A 428 19.04 4.75 2.41
N GLN A 429 17.86 5.15 1.95
CA GLN A 429 17.35 4.76 0.63
C GLN A 429 18.19 5.35 -0.51
N GLY A 430 18.79 6.53 -0.32
CA GLY A 430 19.73 7.13 -1.25
C GLY A 430 21.11 6.47 -1.28
N GLY A 431 21.37 5.46 -0.44
CA GLY A 431 22.61 4.68 -0.43
C GLY A 431 23.83 5.41 0.14
N ILE A 432 23.63 6.51 0.88
CA ILE A 432 24.72 7.25 1.57
C ILE A 432 25.14 6.47 2.83
N ILE A 433 24.18 5.95 3.58
CA ILE A 433 24.42 5.11 4.75
C ILE A 433 24.40 3.66 4.32
N ASN A 434 25.48 2.95 4.62
CA ASN A 434 25.55 1.50 4.46
C ASN A 434 24.85 0.81 5.64
N THR A 435 23.74 0.15 5.40
CA THR A 435 22.99 -0.55 6.44
C THR A 435 23.77 -1.70 7.10
N ASP A 436 24.78 -2.25 6.43
CA ASP A 436 25.66 -3.28 7.00
C ASP A 436 26.68 -2.69 8.00
N GLU A 437 26.82 -1.37 8.08
CA GLU A 437 27.73 -0.64 8.98
C GLU A 437 26.98 0.16 10.07
N ASP A 438 25.65 0.27 10.00
CA ASP A 438 24.80 0.99 10.96
C ASP A 438 23.79 0.01 11.60
N GLY A 439 24.04 -0.37 12.86
CA GLY A 439 23.20 -1.34 13.57
C GLY A 439 24.00 -2.17 14.58
N LEU A 440 23.95 -3.51 14.48
CA LEU A 440 24.69 -4.39 15.38
C LEU A 440 26.21 -4.24 15.23
N SER A 441 26.68 -3.93 14.02
CA SER A 441 28.12 -3.81 13.70
C SER A 441 28.79 -2.61 14.34
N ASP A 442 28.07 -1.52 14.56
CA ASP A 442 28.57 -0.29 15.21
C ASP A 442 27.92 -0.04 16.58
N LEU A 443 27.24 -1.04 17.14
CA LEU A 443 26.57 -0.95 18.43
C LEU A 443 27.59 -0.75 19.55
N ASN A 444 27.56 0.41 20.20
CA ASN A 444 28.46 0.77 21.28
C ASN A 444 27.67 1.14 22.55
N TYR A 445 27.79 0.32 23.57
CA TYR A 445 27.05 0.49 24.82
C TYR A 445 27.76 -0.17 26.00
N SER A 446 27.38 0.25 27.21
CA SER A 446 27.77 -0.42 28.44
C SER A 446 26.52 -0.80 29.28
N VAL A 447 26.48 -2.04 29.74
CA VAL A 447 25.46 -2.47 30.71
C VAL A 447 25.85 -1.93 32.09
N THR A 448 24.97 -1.13 32.69
CA THR A 448 25.22 -0.52 33.99
C THR A 448 24.58 -1.29 35.14
N ASN A 449 23.50 -2.02 34.85
CA ASN A 449 22.81 -2.88 35.83
C ASN A 449 22.02 -3.99 35.11
N ARG A 450 21.80 -5.11 35.81
CA ARG A 450 20.88 -6.18 35.41
C ARG A 450 20.08 -6.59 36.63
N GLU A 451 18.77 -6.63 36.52
CA GLU A 451 17.88 -6.95 37.63
C GLU A 451 16.72 -7.83 37.16
N TYR A 452 16.43 -8.89 37.90
CA TYR A 452 15.23 -9.70 37.70
C TYR A 452 14.04 -9.05 38.42
N LEU A 453 12.92 -8.84 37.69
CA LEU A 453 11.75 -8.14 38.22
C LEU A 453 10.95 -9.00 39.23
N PHE A 454 10.48 -10.16 38.79
CA PHE A 454 9.56 -10.98 39.56
C PHE A 454 10.07 -12.41 39.70
N ASP A 455 10.76 -12.88 38.69
CA ASP A 455 11.32 -14.21 38.55
C ASP A 455 12.50 -14.20 37.57
N THR A 456 13.01 -15.37 37.23
CA THR A 456 14.13 -15.48 36.26
C THR A 456 13.76 -15.25 34.82
N LYS A 457 12.45 -15.09 34.50
CA LYS A 457 11.95 -14.90 33.15
C LYS A 457 11.83 -13.43 32.74
N HIS A 458 11.90 -12.50 33.70
CA HIS A 458 11.76 -11.06 33.44
C HIS A 458 13.01 -10.33 33.93
N GLU A 459 13.76 -9.79 33.01
CA GLU A 459 15.02 -9.10 33.32
C GLU A 459 15.05 -7.69 32.75
N ILE A 460 15.38 -6.72 33.62
CA ILE A 460 15.70 -5.35 33.21
C ILE A 460 17.21 -5.25 32.96
N ILE A 461 17.56 -4.65 31.84
CA ILE A 461 18.92 -4.34 31.43
C ILE A 461 19.06 -2.83 31.38
N ASP A 462 19.68 -2.24 32.38
CA ASP A 462 20.04 -0.82 32.34
C ASP A 462 21.31 -0.65 31.51
N PHE A 463 21.27 0.18 30.49
CA PHE A 463 22.40 0.43 29.63
C PHE A 463 22.61 1.91 29.31
N ARG A 464 23.82 2.26 28.90
CA ARG A 464 24.18 3.58 28.36
C ARG A 464 24.77 3.44 26.97
N CYS A 465 24.37 4.34 26.08
CA CYS A 465 25.07 4.52 24.80
C CYS A 465 26.40 5.22 25.07
N GLU A 466 27.47 4.76 24.42
CA GLU A 466 28.83 5.32 24.53
C GLU A 466 29.20 6.13 23.29
#